data_80ee9a13a1450b02b8f0363a5dcf75fd
#
_entry.id   80ee9a13a1450b02b8f0363a5dcf75fd
#
_cell.length_a   1.000
_cell.length_b   1.000
_cell.length_c   1.000
_cell.angle_alpha   90.00
_cell.angle_beta   90.00
_cell.angle_gamma   90.00
#
_symmetry.space_group_name_H-M   'P 1'
#
loop_
_entity.id
_entity.type
_entity.pdbx_description
1 polymer ?
#
loop_
_entity_poly.entity_id
_entity_poly.type
_entity_poly.pdbx_seq_one_letter_code
_entity_poly.pdbx_strand_id
1 'polypeptide(L)'
;MNMRDLTGSQPAEAGETRHTDAVRLLSIAAVERETGLSKDTLRVWERRYGFPTPGRDPFGERVYPIDQVERLRVVKRLLDAGWRPGRLLKMSPQEVEALADRGQATAAALASGSSAPQSEPLEPFLDLVRAHDAAGLHRELGRMLSRLGAFRFVTDLVAPLNVAVGEAWMRGRLEIFEEHAYTEEVQVVMRQAIAQIPVPQTAARPTVLLSTFPGEPHGLALLMVEALFRLEGCACVSLGVQTPLLDIVRACQAHQADIVALGFSGILGAQQVLEGLGDLRARLPAAVELWAGGSASVLSRRPVPGVHVVQDLRSIAGEVRRWREAGESDRLA
;
A
#
# COMPACT_ATOMS: atom_id res chain seq x y z
N MET A 1 10.00 36.66 78.17
CA MET A 1 8.98 37.67 78.53
C MET A 1 8.19 37.94 77.25
N ASN A 2 6.92 37.52 77.26
CA ASN A 2 5.74 37.88 76.47
C ASN A 2 5.86 37.69 74.91
N MET A 3 5.17 36.74 74.36
CA MET A 3 3.67 36.60 74.30
C MET A 3 3.02 37.56 73.27
N ARG A 4 2.40 36.93 72.34
CA ARG A 4 1.06 37.10 71.66
C ARG A 4 1.18 37.26 70.20
N ASP A 5 0.64 36.42 69.49
CA ASP A 5 -0.75 35.99 69.14
C ASP A 5 -1.21 36.47 67.81
N LEU A 6 -1.70 35.50 67.05
CA LEU A 6 -2.91 35.49 66.21
C LEU A 6 -2.75 36.08 64.80
N THR A 7 -3.10 35.43 63.81
CA THR A 7 -4.32 34.81 63.28
C THR A 7 -3.98 34.36 61.85
N GLY A 8 -4.15 33.21 61.44
CA GLY A 8 -5.33 32.66 60.82
C GLY A 8 -5.68 33.32 59.49
N SER A 9 -5.13 32.76 58.40
CA SER A 9 -5.79 32.89 57.06
C SER A 9 -5.63 31.57 56.34
N GLN A 10 -6.74 30.88 56.14
CA GLN A 10 -6.87 29.74 55.28
C GLN A 10 -6.43 30.12 53.84
N PRO A 11 -5.74 29.23 53.12
CA PRO A 11 -5.58 29.39 51.67
C PRO A 11 -6.92 29.02 51.02
N ALA A 12 -7.39 29.94 50.19
CA ALA A 12 -8.51 29.80 49.31
C ALA A 12 -8.35 28.55 48.43
N GLU A 13 -9.43 27.82 48.26
CA GLU A 13 -9.61 26.71 47.37
C GLU A 13 -9.11 27.11 45.98
N ALA A 14 -8.08 26.40 45.50
CA ALA A 14 -7.67 26.42 44.08
C ALA A 14 -8.79 25.80 43.27
N GLY A 15 -9.51 26.66 42.56
CA GLY A 15 -10.54 26.25 41.62
C GLY A 15 -9.98 25.23 40.65
N GLU A 16 -10.65 24.07 40.57
CA GLU A 16 -10.50 23.12 39.47
C GLU A 16 -10.62 23.87 38.15
N THR A 17 -9.51 24.08 37.49
CA THR A 17 -9.49 24.43 36.06
C THR A 17 -10.04 23.23 35.30
N ARG A 18 -11.35 23.28 35.06
CA ARG A 18 -11.96 22.44 34.01
C ARG A 18 -11.17 22.67 32.72
N HIS A 19 -10.44 21.65 32.30
CA HIS A 19 -9.93 21.55 30.94
C HIS A 19 -11.16 21.54 30.03
N THR A 20 -11.57 22.70 29.56
CA THR A 20 -12.42 22.80 28.37
C THR A 20 -11.55 22.24 27.23
N ASP A 21 -11.93 21.05 26.76
CA ASP A 21 -11.43 20.52 25.49
C ASP A 21 -11.69 21.58 24.41
N ALA A 22 -10.68 22.38 24.15
CA ALA A 22 -10.71 23.33 23.05
C ALA A 22 -10.81 22.49 21.78
N VAL A 23 -11.96 22.51 21.11
CA VAL A 23 -12.19 21.82 19.85
C VAL A 23 -11.04 22.19 18.91
N ARG A 24 -10.17 21.23 18.66
CA ARG A 24 -8.98 21.45 17.83
C ARG A 24 -9.44 21.59 16.39
N LEU A 25 -9.33 22.82 15.85
CA LEU A 25 -9.76 23.17 14.50
C LEU A 25 -8.56 23.16 13.55
N LEU A 26 -8.71 22.55 12.39
CA LEU A 26 -7.68 22.50 11.34
C LEU A 26 -8.12 23.33 10.13
N SER A 27 -7.17 24.08 9.53
CA SER A 27 -7.40 24.76 8.26
C SER A 27 -7.54 23.75 7.11
N ILE A 28 -8.17 24.14 5.99
CA ILE A 28 -8.32 23.29 4.81
C ILE A 28 -6.96 22.76 4.28
N ALA A 29 -5.89 23.58 4.39
CA ALA A 29 -4.55 23.16 4.00
C ALA A 29 -3.97 22.12 4.96
N ALA A 30 -4.30 22.20 6.26
CA ALA A 30 -3.91 21.19 7.23
C ALA A 30 -4.68 19.89 6.99
N VAL A 31 -6.00 19.95 6.74
CA VAL A 31 -6.81 18.75 6.41
C VAL A 31 -6.30 18.06 5.14
N GLU A 32 -5.92 18.80 4.10
CA GLU A 32 -5.32 18.23 2.89
C GLU A 32 -4.03 17.46 3.21
N ARG A 33 -3.14 18.03 4.04
CA ARG A 33 -1.91 17.34 4.47
C ARG A 33 -2.19 16.11 5.34
N GLU A 34 -3.18 16.22 6.21
CA GLU A 34 -3.52 15.15 7.17
C GLU A 34 -4.29 13.98 6.54
N THR A 35 -5.02 14.23 5.47
CA THR A 35 -5.90 13.21 4.87
C THR A 35 -5.49 12.78 3.45
N GLY A 36 -4.61 13.55 2.79
CA GLY A 36 -4.29 13.36 1.37
C GLY A 36 -5.44 13.71 0.42
N LEU A 37 -6.56 14.27 0.92
CA LEU A 37 -7.67 14.73 0.09
C LEU A 37 -7.43 16.16 -0.35
N SER A 38 -7.46 16.44 -1.65
CA SER A 38 -7.23 17.79 -2.17
C SER A 38 -8.29 18.79 -1.67
N LYS A 39 -7.92 20.05 -1.53
CA LYS A 39 -8.84 21.15 -1.16
C LYS A 39 -10.08 21.19 -2.06
N ASP A 40 -9.91 20.90 -3.35
CA ASP A 40 -11.00 20.90 -4.30
C ASP A 40 -11.93 19.69 -4.10
N THR A 41 -11.38 18.52 -3.77
CA THR A 41 -12.17 17.36 -3.37
C THR A 41 -13.03 17.67 -2.15
N LEU A 42 -12.44 18.25 -1.11
CA LEU A 42 -13.17 18.63 0.12
C LEU A 42 -14.31 19.62 -0.17
N ARG A 43 -14.06 20.65 -0.99
CA ARG A 43 -15.07 21.63 -1.41
C ARG A 43 -16.19 21.02 -2.24
N VAL A 44 -15.84 20.09 -3.15
CA VAL A 44 -16.84 19.36 -3.96
C VAL A 44 -17.69 18.47 -3.08
N TRP A 45 -17.12 17.80 -2.09
CA TRP A 45 -17.87 16.93 -1.18
C TRP A 45 -18.77 17.72 -0.25
N GLU A 46 -18.29 18.81 0.33
CA GLU A 46 -19.10 19.76 1.11
C GLU A 46 -20.36 20.14 0.33
N ARG A 47 -20.20 20.56 -0.92
CA ARG A 47 -21.31 21.02 -1.78
C ARG A 47 -22.24 19.88 -2.24
N ARG A 48 -21.67 18.72 -2.60
CA ARG A 48 -22.41 17.63 -3.25
C ARG A 48 -23.03 16.66 -2.27
N TYR A 49 -22.39 16.44 -1.14
CA TYR A 49 -22.78 15.42 -0.17
C TYR A 49 -23.10 16.01 1.21
N GLY A 50 -22.87 17.31 1.42
CA GLY A 50 -23.07 17.95 2.72
C GLY A 50 -22.04 17.55 3.78
N PHE A 51 -20.93 16.93 3.39
CA PHE A 51 -19.83 16.54 4.27
C PHE A 51 -18.49 16.68 3.52
N PRO A 52 -17.44 17.20 4.19
CA PRO A 52 -17.41 17.75 5.55
C PRO A 52 -18.21 19.04 5.73
N THR A 53 -18.48 19.41 6.99
CA THR A 53 -19.20 20.66 7.35
C THR A 53 -18.26 21.60 8.13
N PRO A 54 -17.37 22.32 7.43
CA PRO A 54 -16.42 23.21 8.08
C PRO A 54 -17.13 24.40 8.73
N GLY A 55 -16.58 24.83 9.87
CA GLY A 55 -16.85 26.17 10.40
C GLY A 55 -16.07 27.23 9.63
N ARG A 56 -16.20 28.49 10.09
CA ARG A 56 -15.36 29.60 9.59
C ARG A 56 -14.66 30.27 10.76
N ASP A 57 -13.41 30.61 10.55
CA ASP A 57 -12.64 31.40 11.49
C ASP A 57 -13.02 32.90 11.41
N PRO A 58 -12.47 33.76 12.25
CA PRO A 58 -12.73 35.21 12.20
C PRO A 58 -12.33 35.90 10.89
N PHE A 59 -11.50 35.25 10.07
CA PHE A 59 -11.07 35.72 8.75
C PHE A 59 -11.94 35.19 7.61
N GLY A 60 -12.96 34.36 7.93
CA GLY A 60 -13.84 33.74 6.95
C GLY A 60 -13.29 32.47 6.31
N GLU A 61 -12.11 31.99 6.71
CA GLU A 61 -11.50 30.78 6.19
C GLU A 61 -12.15 29.51 6.79
N ARG A 62 -12.13 28.44 6.00
CA ARG A 62 -12.68 27.15 6.44
C ARG A 62 -11.83 26.50 7.52
N VAL A 63 -12.48 26.11 8.62
CA VAL A 63 -11.88 25.35 9.71
C VAL A 63 -12.68 24.08 9.99
N TYR A 64 -11.99 22.99 10.20
CA TYR A 64 -12.57 21.66 10.33
C TYR A 64 -12.32 21.13 11.75
N PRO A 65 -13.37 20.72 12.47
CA PRO A 65 -13.25 20.01 13.74
C PRO A 65 -12.47 18.70 13.57
N ILE A 66 -11.72 18.30 14.58
CA ILE A 66 -10.85 17.13 14.51
C ILE A 66 -11.60 15.83 14.24
N ASP A 67 -12.81 15.68 14.81
CA ASP A 67 -13.69 14.53 14.57
C ASP A 67 -14.05 14.35 13.10
N GLN A 68 -14.28 15.46 12.37
CA GLN A 68 -14.52 15.40 10.93
C GLN A 68 -13.24 15.03 10.16
N VAL A 69 -12.09 15.46 10.62
CA VAL A 69 -10.81 15.08 10.00
C VAL A 69 -10.54 13.60 10.18
N GLU A 70 -10.79 13.06 11.38
CA GLU A 70 -10.69 11.62 11.65
C GLU A 70 -11.64 10.81 10.75
N ARG A 71 -12.89 11.24 10.63
CA ARG A 71 -13.83 10.63 9.69
C ARG A 71 -13.35 10.70 8.23
N LEU A 72 -12.78 11.83 7.81
CA LEU A 72 -12.20 11.97 6.46
C LEU A 72 -11.02 11.02 6.25
N ARG A 73 -10.20 10.73 7.28
CA ARG A 73 -9.14 9.72 7.23
C ARG A 73 -9.72 8.32 6.99
N VAL A 74 -10.77 7.93 7.71
CA VAL A 74 -11.45 6.64 7.50
C VAL A 74 -12.04 6.57 6.08
N VAL A 75 -12.71 7.62 5.63
CA VAL A 75 -13.24 7.70 4.27
C VAL A 75 -12.14 7.57 3.23
N LYS A 76 -10.99 8.24 3.43
CA LYS A 76 -9.84 8.14 2.51
C LYS A 76 -9.31 6.70 2.43
N ARG A 77 -9.14 6.03 3.59
CA ARG A 77 -8.74 4.60 3.63
C ARG A 77 -9.67 3.72 2.80
N LEU A 78 -10.99 3.90 2.94
CA LEU A 78 -11.97 3.13 2.18
C LEU A 78 -11.97 3.48 0.67
N LEU A 79 -11.66 4.73 0.31
CA LEU A 79 -11.47 5.12 -1.10
C LEU A 79 -10.25 4.44 -1.71
N ASP A 80 -9.15 4.38 -0.96
CA ASP A 80 -7.93 3.69 -1.38
C ASP A 80 -8.17 2.17 -1.52
N ALA A 81 -9.09 1.62 -0.73
CA ALA A 81 -9.58 0.25 -0.88
C ALA A 81 -10.59 0.08 -2.04
N GLY A 82 -10.83 1.11 -2.86
CA GLY A 82 -11.66 1.06 -4.06
C GLY A 82 -13.14 1.37 -3.86
N TRP A 83 -13.55 1.86 -2.69
CA TRP A 83 -14.93 2.28 -2.44
C TRP A 83 -15.24 3.62 -3.12
N ARG A 84 -16.53 3.83 -3.49
CA ARG A 84 -16.95 5.07 -4.15
C ARG A 84 -17.35 6.14 -3.13
N PRO A 85 -16.88 7.41 -3.28
CA PRO A 85 -17.18 8.48 -2.33
C PRO A 85 -18.66 8.72 -2.12
N GLY A 86 -19.48 8.66 -3.20
CA GLY A 86 -20.91 8.88 -3.13
C GLY A 86 -21.70 7.86 -2.29
N ARG A 87 -21.12 6.70 -1.99
CA ARG A 87 -21.68 5.72 -1.05
C ARG A 87 -21.23 6.01 0.37
N LEU A 88 -19.94 6.21 0.58
CA LEU A 88 -19.33 6.40 1.90
C LEU A 88 -19.82 7.67 2.60
N LEU A 89 -19.90 8.77 1.85
CA LEU A 89 -20.27 10.08 2.40
C LEU A 89 -21.77 10.22 2.77
N LYS A 90 -22.60 9.28 2.31
CA LYS A 90 -24.02 9.20 2.69
C LYS A 90 -24.29 8.31 3.90
N MET A 91 -23.31 7.54 4.33
CA MET A 91 -23.40 6.63 5.47
C MET A 91 -23.14 7.38 6.78
N SER A 92 -23.74 6.92 7.87
CA SER A 92 -23.39 7.40 9.20
C SER A 92 -21.94 7.04 9.58
N PRO A 93 -21.33 7.72 10.55
CA PRO A 93 -19.99 7.35 11.02
C PRO A 93 -19.88 5.87 11.40
N GLN A 94 -20.88 5.37 12.16
CA GLN A 94 -20.92 3.97 12.61
C GLN A 94 -21.05 2.98 11.44
N GLU A 95 -21.80 3.34 10.39
CA GLU A 95 -21.91 2.51 9.19
C GLU A 95 -20.62 2.47 8.39
N VAL A 96 -19.86 3.58 8.35
CA VAL A 96 -18.56 3.67 7.69
C VAL A 96 -17.53 2.82 8.44
N GLU A 97 -17.52 2.90 9.77
CA GLU A 97 -16.70 2.04 10.63
C GLU A 97 -17.06 0.56 10.48
N ALA A 98 -18.36 0.22 10.56
CA ALA A 98 -18.82 -1.14 10.36
C ALA A 98 -18.58 -1.67 8.93
N LEU A 99 -18.41 -0.79 7.96
CA LEU A 99 -18.04 -1.17 6.59
C LEU A 99 -16.54 -1.45 6.49
N ALA A 100 -15.72 -0.67 7.18
CA ALA A 100 -14.31 -0.96 7.36
C ALA A 100 -14.11 -2.34 8.02
N ASP A 101 -14.99 -2.73 8.94
CA ASP A 101 -14.97 -4.05 9.58
C ASP A 101 -15.49 -5.19 8.68
N ARG A 102 -16.49 -4.95 7.83
CA ARG A 102 -17.14 -5.98 6.98
C ARG A 102 -16.40 -6.29 5.66
N GLY A 103 -15.58 -5.39 5.17
CA GLY A 103 -14.75 -5.61 3.96
C GLY A 103 -13.83 -6.82 4.06
N GLN A 104 -13.72 -7.40 5.25
CA GLN A 104 -12.87 -8.52 5.63
C GLN A 104 -13.41 -9.91 5.35
N ALA A 105 -14.71 -10.12 5.48
CA ALA A 105 -15.29 -11.46 5.29
C ALA A 105 -15.10 -11.96 3.85
N THR A 106 -14.99 -11.04 2.90
CA THR A 106 -14.82 -11.36 1.48
C THR A 106 -13.34 -11.61 1.11
N ALA A 107 -12.39 -10.89 1.71
CA ALA A 107 -10.96 -11.10 1.46
C ALA A 107 -10.43 -12.36 2.16
N ALA A 108 -10.89 -12.64 3.39
CA ALA A 108 -10.56 -13.86 4.12
C ALA A 108 -11.16 -15.12 3.46
N ALA A 109 -12.35 -15.03 2.87
CA ALA A 109 -12.97 -16.13 2.15
C ALA A 109 -12.24 -16.48 0.84
N LEU A 110 -11.60 -15.51 0.18
CA LEU A 110 -10.77 -15.75 -1.00
C LEU A 110 -9.39 -16.30 -0.66
N ALA A 111 -8.89 -16.06 0.58
CA ALA A 111 -7.65 -16.64 1.08
C ALA A 111 -7.81 -18.06 1.63
N SER A 112 -9.04 -18.49 1.96
CA SER A 112 -9.33 -19.76 2.63
C SER A 112 -9.50 -20.97 1.69
N GLY A 113 -9.30 -20.81 0.39
CA GLY A 113 -9.55 -21.84 -0.64
C GLY A 113 -8.41 -22.82 -0.92
N SER A 114 -7.26 -22.74 -0.25
CA SER A 114 -6.20 -23.71 -0.41
C SER A 114 -5.70 -24.19 0.96
N SER A 115 -5.54 -25.49 1.12
CA SER A 115 -4.92 -26.14 2.29
C SER A 115 -3.54 -25.53 2.51
N ALA A 116 -3.45 -24.55 3.42
CA ALA A 116 -2.25 -23.78 3.67
C ALA A 116 -1.20 -24.66 4.38
N PRO A 117 0.04 -24.73 3.90
CA PRO A 117 1.17 -25.06 4.73
C PRO A 117 1.21 -24.04 5.88
N GLN A 118 1.63 -24.48 7.07
CA GLN A 118 1.65 -23.70 8.33
C GLN A 118 2.13 -22.25 8.07
N SER A 119 1.16 -21.33 7.97
CA SER A 119 1.47 -19.90 7.83
C SER A 119 2.11 -19.42 9.12
N GLU A 120 3.19 -18.66 8.99
CA GLU A 120 3.87 -18.06 10.13
C GLU A 120 2.92 -17.14 10.89
N PRO A 121 2.96 -17.15 12.24
CA PRO A 121 2.12 -16.25 13.03
C PRO A 121 2.49 -14.78 12.72
N LEU A 122 1.51 -13.98 12.29
CA LEU A 122 1.71 -12.58 11.89
C LEU A 122 1.58 -11.60 13.05
N GLU A 123 0.85 -11.98 14.12
CA GLU A 123 0.62 -11.10 15.28
C GLU A 123 1.91 -10.59 15.95
N PRO A 124 2.97 -11.37 16.14
CA PRO A 124 4.20 -10.85 16.71
C PRO A 124 4.81 -9.67 15.93
N PHE A 125 4.66 -9.65 14.61
CA PHE A 125 5.12 -8.53 13.77
C PHE A 125 4.23 -7.29 13.94
N LEU A 126 2.91 -7.47 13.98
CA LEU A 126 1.97 -6.39 14.26
C LEU A 126 2.18 -5.79 15.64
N ASP A 127 2.53 -6.61 16.64
CA ASP A 127 2.85 -6.13 17.98
C ASP A 127 4.14 -5.28 17.99
N LEU A 128 5.17 -5.65 17.23
CA LEU A 128 6.38 -4.85 17.08
C LEU A 128 6.09 -3.50 16.41
N VAL A 129 5.23 -3.48 15.41
CA VAL A 129 4.79 -2.25 14.74
C VAL A 129 4.04 -1.34 15.74
N ARG A 130 3.08 -1.87 16.50
CA ARG A 130 2.34 -1.12 17.54
C ARG A 130 3.22 -0.64 18.68
N ALA A 131 4.25 -1.41 19.03
CA ALA A 131 5.23 -1.04 20.03
C ALA A 131 6.26 -0.02 19.54
N HIS A 132 6.21 0.36 18.26
CA HIS A 132 7.16 1.25 17.58
C HIS A 132 8.62 0.73 17.66
N ASP A 133 8.80 -0.59 17.78
CA ASP A 133 10.11 -1.25 17.80
C ASP A 133 10.59 -1.60 16.39
N ALA A 134 10.98 -0.58 15.63
CA ALA A 134 11.51 -0.76 14.28
C ALA A 134 12.76 -1.67 14.25
N ALA A 135 13.64 -1.54 15.25
CA ALA A 135 14.83 -2.38 15.35
C ALA A 135 14.48 -3.85 15.65
N GLY A 136 13.46 -4.09 16.49
CA GLY A 136 12.91 -5.42 16.75
C GLY A 136 12.29 -6.03 15.49
N LEU A 137 11.50 -5.24 14.78
CA LEU A 137 10.90 -5.65 13.51
C LEU A 137 11.97 -6.02 12.47
N HIS A 138 12.98 -5.17 12.30
CA HIS A 138 14.10 -5.44 11.39
C HIS A 138 14.81 -6.76 11.72
N ARG A 139 15.17 -6.96 13.00
CA ARG A 139 15.83 -8.20 13.45
C ARG A 139 14.98 -9.43 13.20
N GLU A 140 13.68 -9.34 13.49
CA GLU A 140 12.77 -10.48 13.33
C GLU A 140 12.54 -10.83 11.86
N LEU A 141 12.36 -9.82 10.98
CA LEU A 141 12.29 -10.02 9.53
C LEU A 141 13.59 -10.67 9.00
N GLY A 142 14.76 -10.19 9.42
CA GLY A 142 16.05 -10.76 9.03
C GLY A 142 16.24 -12.21 9.50
N ARG A 143 15.81 -12.52 10.74
CA ARG A 143 15.79 -13.87 11.27
C ARG A 143 14.90 -14.80 10.45
N MET A 144 13.71 -14.33 10.07
CA MET A 144 12.77 -15.09 9.25
C MET A 144 13.27 -15.31 7.82
N LEU A 145 13.90 -14.28 7.23
CA LEU A 145 14.55 -14.42 5.92
C LEU A 145 15.62 -15.53 5.94
N SER A 146 16.47 -15.53 6.97
CA SER A 146 17.50 -16.56 7.13
C SER A 146 16.91 -17.97 7.35
N ARG A 147 15.79 -18.07 8.06
CA ARG A 147 15.12 -19.35 8.36
C ARG A 147 14.36 -19.91 7.17
N LEU A 148 13.62 -19.08 6.44
CA LEU A 148 12.70 -19.51 5.39
C LEU A 148 13.35 -19.57 4.01
N GLY A 149 14.42 -18.80 3.80
CA GLY A 149 14.94 -18.48 2.48
C GLY A 149 14.04 -17.49 1.72
N ALA A 150 14.59 -16.82 0.72
CA ALA A 150 13.95 -15.68 0.07
C ALA A 150 12.56 -16.01 -0.54
N PHE A 151 12.37 -17.16 -1.17
CA PHE A 151 11.09 -17.55 -1.76
C PHE A 151 9.97 -17.61 -0.72
N ARG A 152 10.16 -18.41 0.33
CA ARG A 152 9.15 -18.56 1.38
C ARG A 152 9.00 -17.31 2.23
N PHE A 153 10.08 -16.57 2.45
CA PHE A 153 10.03 -15.27 3.11
C PHE A 153 9.06 -14.32 2.39
N VAL A 154 9.15 -14.23 1.06
CA VAL A 154 8.25 -13.41 0.24
C VAL A 154 6.83 -13.96 0.26
N THR A 155 6.65 -15.25 -0.03
CA THR A 155 5.31 -15.83 -0.28
C THR A 155 4.55 -16.20 0.99
N ASP A 156 5.25 -16.63 2.05
CA ASP A 156 4.64 -17.17 3.25
C ASP A 156 4.61 -16.17 4.41
N LEU A 157 5.45 -15.11 4.35
CA LEU A 157 5.50 -14.09 5.39
C LEU A 157 5.20 -12.68 4.85
N VAL A 158 6.01 -12.12 3.94
CA VAL A 158 5.89 -10.70 3.56
C VAL A 158 4.55 -10.42 2.86
N ALA A 159 4.14 -11.25 1.91
CA ALA A 159 2.88 -11.04 1.20
C ALA A 159 1.66 -11.11 2.13
N PRO A 160 1.48 -12.11 3.00
CA PRO A 160 0.38 -12.12 3.96
C PRO A 160 0.51 -11.04 5.05
N LEU A 161 1.73 -10.68 5.48
CA LEU A 161 1.94 -9.61 6.45
C LEU A 161 1.55 -8.24 5.89
N ASN A 162 1.85 -7.94 4.63
CA ASN A 162 1.38 -6.73 3.95
C ASN A 162 -0.15 -6.63 3.94
N VAL A 163 -0.84 -7.74 3.71
CA VAL A 163 -2.30 -7.79 3.80
C VAL A 163 -2.77 -7.50 5.23
N ALA A 164 -2.16 -8.15 6.24
CA ALA A 164 -2.54 -7.98 7.64
C ALA A 164 -2.29 -6.54 8.15
N VAL A 165 -1.16 -5.92 7.77
CA VAL A 165 -0.85 -4.52 8.10
C VAL A 165 -1.83 -3.57 7.40
N GLY A 166 -2.10 -3.76 6.11
CA GLY A 166 -3.08 -2.99 5.37
C GLY A 166 -4.49 -3.09 5.97
N GLU A 167 -4.90 -4.28 6.41
CA GLU A 167 -6.16 -4.48 7.12
C GLU A 167 -6.17 -3.81 8.50
N ALA A 168 -5.09 -3.93 9.28
CA ALA A 168 -4.97 -3.29 10.58
C ALA A 168 -5.04 -1.75 10.45
N TRP A 169 -4.39 -1.19 9.42
CA TRP A 169 -4.49 0.23 9.09
C TRP A 169 -5.91 0.63 8.66
N MET A 170 -6.56 -0.12 7.78
CA MET A 170 -7.95 0.14 7.37
C MET A 170 -8.93 0.14 8.55
N ARG A 171 -8.67 -0.70 9.56
CA ARG A 171 -9.47 -0.79 10.80
C ARG A 171 -9.14 0.30 11.83
N GLY A 172 -8.16 1.17 11.55
CA GLY A 172 -7.68 2.14 12.54
C GLY A 172 -6.96 1.51 13.73
N ARG A 173 -6.51 0.24 13.60
CA ARG A 173 -5.67 -0.43 14.60
C ARG A 173 -4.19 -0.12 14.42
N LEU A 174 -3.83 0.47 13.29
CA LEU A 174 -2.53 1.07 12.99
C LEU A 174 -2.74 2.47 12.44
N GLU A 175 -1.89 3.39 12.86
CA GLU A 175 -1.82 4.73 12.31
C GLU A 175 -1.01 4.73 10.99
N ILE A 176 -1.13 5.82 10.21
CA ILE A 176 -0.42 5.97 8.93
C ILE A 176 1.10 5.86 9.13
N PHE A 177 1.64 6.50 10.18
CA PHE A 177 3.07 6.48 10.43
C PHE A 177 3.59 5.09 10.83
N GLU A 178 2.77 4.25 11.46
CA GLU A 178 3.11 2.88 11.81
C GLU A 178 3.17 1.98 10.57
N GLU A 179 2.21 2.12 9.66
CA GLU A 179 2.22 1.45 8.36
C GLU A 179 3.44 1.89 7.53
N HIS A 180 3.76 3.18 7.51
CA HIS A 180 4.94 3.70 6.81
C HIS A 180 6.24 3.15 7.42
N ALA A 181 6.38 3.13 8.76
CA ALA A 181 7.55 2.57 9.42
C ALA A 181 7.71 1.07 9.10
N TYR A 182 6.61 0.31 9.10
CA TYR A 182 6.60 -1.08 8.66
C TYR A 182 7.07 -1.23 7.21
N THR A 183 6.50 -0.43 6.32
CA THR A 183 6.82 -0.45 4.88
C THR A 183 8.31 -0.19 4.63
N GLU A 184 8.90 0.80 5.30
CA GLU A 184 10.33 1.11 5.20
C GLU A 184 11.21 -0.05 5.67
N GLU A 185 10.90 -0.65 6.83
CA GLU A 185 11.69 -1.79 7.34
C GLU A 185 11.61 -3.01 6.40
N VAL A 186 10.43 -3.33 5.89
CA VAL A 186 10.28 -4.41 4.91
C VAL A 186 11.06 -4.10 3.63
N GLN A 187 11.05 -2.86 3.14
CA GLN A 187 11.82 -2.47 1.96
C GLN A 187 13.33 -2.65 2.17
N VAL A 188 13.85 -2.27 3.34
CA VAL A 188 15.27 -2.43 3.67
C VAL A 188 15.64 -3.91 3.64
N VAL A 189 14.91 -4.76 4.34
CA VAL A 189 15.18 -6.21 4.39
C VAL A 189 15.04 -6.86 3.02
N MET A 190 14.02 -6.49 2.25
CA MET A 190 13.82 -7.00 0.88
C MET A 190 14.96 -6.60 -0.06
N ARG A 191 15.43 -5.35 -0.01
CA ARG A 191 16.56 -4.90 -0.83
C ARG A 191 17.86 -5.63 -0.46
N GLN A 192 18.09 -5.88 0.84
CA GLN A 192 19.21 -6.69 1.31
C GLN A 192 19.11 -8.12 0.79
N ALA A 193 17.94 -8.74 0.87
CA ALA A 193 17.68 -10.08 0.35
C ALA A 193 17.96 -10.17 -1.16
N ILE A 194 17.43 -9.22 -1.94
CA ILE A 194 17.62 -9.14 -3.39
C ILE A 194 19.09 -9.00 -3.75
N ALA A 195 19.85 -8.17 -3.03
CA ALA A 195 21.27 -7.95 -3.27
C ALA A 195 22.13 -9.21 -3.01
N GLN A 196 21.65 -10.14 -2.20
CA GLN A 196 22.34 -11.40 -1.90
C GLN A 196 22.02 -12.52 -2.90
N ILE A 197 21.02 -12.36 -3.76
CA ILE A 197 20.71 -13.35 -4.79
C ILE A 197 21.79 -13.26 -5.88
N PRO A 198 22.49 -14.37 -6.18
CA PRO A 198 23.54 -14.37 -7.18
C PRO A 198 23.00 -13.96 -8.56
N VAL A 199 23.68 -13.02 -9.22
CA VAL A 199 23.39 -12.68 -10.61
C VAL A 199 24.11 -13.71 -11.50
N PRO A 200 23.39 -14.40 -12.41
CA PRO A 200 24.02 -15.31 -13.36
C PRO A 200 25.06 -14.58 -14.21
N GLN A 201 26.26 -15.18 -14.37
CA GLN A 201 27.35 -14.59 -15.16
C GLN A 201 27.14 -14.66 -16.68
N THR A 202 26.24 -15.55 -17.14
CA THR A 202 25.82 -15.66 -18.54
C THR A 202 24.50 -14.90 -18.72
N ALA A 203 24.27 -14.34 -19.92
CA ALA A 203 23.09 -13.53 -20.24
C ALA A 203 21.80 -14.13 -19.64
N ALA A 204 21.43 -13.65 -18.46
CA ALA A 204 20.29 -14.15 -17.71
C ALA A 204 19.01 -13.68 -18.44
N ARG A 205 18.30 -14.60 -19.06
CA ARG A 205 17.01 -14.31 -19.73
C ARG A 205 15.87 -15.01 -19.02
N PRO A 206 14.70 -14.36 -18.94
CA PRO A 206 14.39 -13.04 -19.51
C PRO A 206 15.04 -11.88 -18.75
N THR A 207 15.21 -10.74 -19.44
CA THR A 207 15.41 -9.42 -18.82
C THR A 207 14.05 -8.83 -18.52
N VAL A 208 13.78 -8.59 -17.23
CA VAL A 208 12.48 -8.10 -16.73
C VAL A 208 12.59 -6.66 -16.29
N LEU A 209 11.80 -5.77 -16.90
CA LEU A 209 11.64 -4.38 -16.49
C LEU A 209 10.46 -4.27 -15.52
N LEU A 210 10.70 -3.72 -14.33
CA LEU A 210 9.72 -3.63 -13.25
C LEU A 210 9.32 -2.18 -12.99
N SER A 211 8.03 -1.88 -12.93
CA SER A 211 7.53 -0.55 -12.62
C SER A 211 6.06 -0.54 -12.17
N THR A 212 5.54 0.66 -11.87
CA THR A 212 4.10 0.93 -11.75
C THR A 212 3.70 2.13 -12.61
N PHE A 213 2.42 2.28 -12.88
CA PHE A 213 1.89 3.43 -13.60
C PHE A 213 1.91 4.72 -12.76
N PRO A 214 1.85 5.91 -13.39
CA PRO A 214 1.61 7.16 -12.70
C PRO A 214 0.34 7.08 -11.83
N GLY A 215 0.44 7.53 -10.58
CA GLY A 215 -0.63 7.42 -9.59
C GLY A 215 -0.71 6.09 -8.85
N GLU A 216 0.21 5.13 -9.10
CA GLU A 216 0.34 3.89 -8.34
C GLU A 216 1.63 3.94 -7.50
N PRO A 217 1.55 4.34 -6.22
CA PRO A 217 2.72 4.56 -5.37
C PRO A 217 3.23 3.29 -4.66
N HIS A 218 2.53 2.15 -4.75
CA HIS A 218 2.82 0.96 -3.97
C HIS A 218 3.98 0.15 -4.55
N GLY A 219 5.16 0.29 -3.94
CA GLY A 219 6.40 -0.33 -4.40
C GLY A 219 6.76 -1.69 -3.80
N LEU A 220 6.18 -2.10 -2.66
CA LEU A 220 6.55 -3.36 -2.00
C LEU A 220 6.30 -4.57 -2.91
N ALA A 221 5.20 -4.56 -3.67
CA ALA A 221 4.91 -5.63 -4.62
C ALA A 221 6.02 -5.79 -5.68
N LEU A 222 6.62 -4.69 -6.14
CA LEU A 222 7.73 -4.75 -7.11
C LEU A 222 8.97 -5.42 -6.50
N LEU A 223 9.30 -5.16 -5.24
CA LEU A 223 10.42 -5.81 -4.56
C LEU A 223 10.17 -7.31 -4.36
N MET A 224 8.94 -7.69 -4.01
CA MET A 224 8.57 -9.12 -3.89
C MET A 224 8.74 -9.83 -5.23
N VAL A 225 8.22 -9.26 -6.30
CA VAL A 225 8.28 -9.81 -7.65
C VAL A 225 9.74 -9.83 -8.16
N GLU A 226 10.53 -8.76 -7.91
CA GLU A 226 11.95 -8.72 -8.26
C GLU A 226 12.73 -9.86 -7.60
N ALA A 227 12.52 -10.09 -6.30
CA ALA A 227 13.17 -11.20 -5.59
C ALA A 227 12.86 -12.55 -6.25
N LEU A 228 11.58 -12.79 -6.60
CA LEU A 228 11.16 -14.04 -7.23
C LEU A 228 11.72 -14.20 -8.64
N PHE A 229 11.74 -13.16 -9.48
CA PHE A 229 12.38 -13.23 -10.79
C PHE A 229 13.88 -13.49 -10.69
N ARG A 230 14.58 -12.86 -9.74
CA ARG A 230 16.02 -13.10 -9.54
C ARG A 230 16.30 -14.52 -9.06
N LEU A 231 15.45 -15.10 -8.20
CA LEU A 231 15.56 -16.50 -7.80
C LEU A 231 15.44 -17.47 -8.97
N GLU A 232 14.66 -17.10 -9.99
CA GLU A 232 14.56 -17.84 -11.26
C GLU A 232 15.70 -17.52 -12.25
N GLY A 233 16.71 -16.74 -11.82
CA GLY A 233 17.86 -16.38 -12.65
C GLY A 233 17.56 -15.35 -13.74
N CYS A 234 16.51 -14.55 -13.59
CA CYS A 234 16.20 -13.45 -14.51
C CYS A 234 17.08 -12.23 -14.23
N ALA A 235 17.43 -11.48 -15.27
CA ALA A 235 17.95 -10.14 -15.11
C ALA A 235 16.79 -9.18 -14.81
N CYS A 236 16.91 -8.34 -13.76
CA CYS A 236 15.87 -7.41 -13.37
C CYS A 236 16.36 -5.96 -13.42
N VAL A 237 15.56 -5.09 -14.03
CA VAL A 237 15.74 -3.64 -14.04
C VAL A 237 14.51 -3.02 -13.38
N SER A 238 14.68 -2.44 -12.20
CA SER A 238 13.58 -1.78 -11.49
C SER A 238 13.65 -0.27 -11.74
N LEU A 239 12.59 0.30 -12.30
CA LEU A 239 12.42 1.75 -12.46
C LEU A 239 11.78 2.40 -11.21
N GLY A 240 11.36 1.58 -10.26
CA GLY A 240 10.56 2.04 -9.13
C GLY A 240 9.11 2.30 -9.50
N VAL A 241 8.48 3.20 -8.75
CA VAL A 241 7.04 3.47 -8.86
C VAL A 241 6.73 4.71 -9.71
N GLN A 242 5.51 4.79 -10.21
CA GLN A 242 4.95 5.98 -10.87
C GLN A 242 5.72 6.43 -12.13
N THR A 243 6.21 5.49 -12.93
CA THR A 243 6.93 5.80 -14.16
C THR A 243 5.96 6.15 -15.31
N PRO A 244 6.17 7.26 -16.03
CA PRO A 244 5.38 7.60 -17.22
C PRO A 244 5.43 6.51 -18.28
N LEU A 245 4.30 6.25 -18.97
CA LEU A 245 4.19 5.16 -19.96
C LEU A 245 5.25 5.23 -21.06
N LEU A 246 5.54 6.44 -21.56
CA LEU A 246 6.56 6.62 -22.60
C LEU A 246 7.97 6.31 -22.10
N ASP A 247 8.24 6.56 -20.82
CA ASP A 247 9.54 6.25 -20.23
C ASP A 247 9.67 4.76 -19.96
N ILE A 248 8.58 4.05 -19.65
CA ILE A 248 8.56 2.58 -19.60
C ILE A 248 8.94 2.01 -20.97
N VAL A 249 8.37 2.52 -22.07
CA VAL A 249 8.70 2.08 -23.44
C VAL A 249 10.17 2.35 -23.77
N ARG A 250 10.67 3.54 -23.45
CA ARG A 250 12.08 3.91 -23.68
C ARG A 250 13.04 3.04 -22.88
N ALA A 251 12.73 2.81 -21.61
CA ALA A 251 13.52 1.95 -20.74
C ALA A 251 13.51 0.48 -21.23
N CYS A 252 12.35 -0.02 -21.68
CA CYS A 252 12.25 -1.35 -22.28
C CYS A 252 13.23 -1.50 -23.48
N GLN A 253 13.28 -0.52 -24.37
CA GLN A 253 14.20 -0.50 -25.51
C GLN A 253 15.66 -0.37 -25.07
N ALA A 254 15.96 0.56 -24.17
CA ALA A 254 17.32 0.82 -23.69
C ALA A 254 17.94 -0.40 -23.00
N HIS A 255 17.17 -1.13 -22.22
CA HIS A 255 17.60 -2.31 -21.49
C HIS A 255 17.35 -3.61 -22.21
N GLN A 256 16.82 -3.56 -23.44
CA GLN A 256 16.45 -4.76 -24.24
C GLN A 256 15.63 -5.75 -23.41
N ALA A 257 14.60 -5.22 -22.70
CA ALA A 257 13.77 -6.03 -21.84
C ALA A 257 12.91 -7.01 -22.66
N ASP A 258 12.85 -8.24 -22.19
CA ASP A 258 12.01 -9.30 -22.75
C ASP A 258 10.58 -9.23 -22.19
N ILE A 259 10.47 -8.78 -20.94
CA ILE A 259 9.22 -8.68 -20.20
C ILE A 259 9.13 -7.30 -19.54
N VAL A 260 7.98 -6.65 -19.64
CA VAL A 260 7.62 -5.49 -18.82
C VAL A 260 6.59 -5.97 -17.78
N ALA A 261 6.95 -5.93 -16.50
CA ALA A 261 6.10 -6.37 -15.40
C ALA A 261 5.62 -5.17 -14.56
N LEU A 262 4.30 -5.04 -14.42
CA LEU A 262 3.64 -3.90 -13.78
C LEU A 262 2.82 -4.33 -12.58
N GLY A 263 2.96 -3.58 -11.48
CA GLY A 263 2.20 -3.77 -10.25
C GLY A 263 0.98 -2.84 -10.14
N PHE A 264 -0.16 -3.36 -9.64
CA PHE A 264 -1.40 -2.61 -9.42
C PHE A 264 -2.04 -2.98 -8.09
N SER A 265 -2.17 -2.02 -7.20
CA SER A 265 -2.79 -2.21 -5.86
C SER A 265 -4.32 -2.08 -5.88
N GLY A 266 -4.89 -1.47 -6.91
CA GLY A 266 -6.31 -1.14 -6.99
C GLY A 266 -6.65 0.31 -6.63
N ILE A 267 -5.65 1.15 -6.34
CA ILE A 267 -5.86 2.60 -6.15
C ILE A 267 -6.28 3.30 -7.45
N LEU A 268 -5.77 2.81 -8.59
CA LEU A 268 -6.14 3.31 -9.89
C LEU A 268 -7.55 2.86 -10.31
N GLY A 269 -8.27 3.74 -10.98
CA GLY A 269 -9.58 3.41 -11.55
C GLY A 269 -9.48 2.31 -12.60
N ALA A 270 -10.47 1.40 -12.65
CA ALA A 270 -10.48 0.28 -13.58
C ALA A 270 -10.27 0.71 -15.04
N GLN A 271 -10.89 1.80 -15.47
CA GLN A 271 -10.75 2.33 -16.82
C GLN A 271 -9.31 2.81 -17.08
N GLN A 272 -8.70 3.51 -16.14
CA GLN A 272 -7.33 4.01 -16.25
C GLN A 272 -6.32 2.85 -16.38
N VAL A 273 -6.51 1.76 -15.62
CA VAL A 273 -5.68 0.55 -15.74
C VAL A 273 -5.81 -0.09 -17.12
N LEU A 274 -7.06 -0.29 -17.59
CA LEU A 274 -7.32 -0.95 -18.88
C LEU A 274 -6.81 -0.12 -20.08
N GLU A 275 -7.10 1.18 -20.09
CA GLU A 275 -6.63 2.10 -21.13
C GLU A 275 -5.09 2.20 -21.14
N GLY A 276 -4.48 2.35 -19.96
CA GLY A 276 -3.03 2.42 -19.83
C GLY A 276 -2.33 1.13 -20.29
N LEU A 277 -2.87 -0.04 -19.94
CA LEU A 277 -2.33 -1.34 -20.39
C LEU A 277 -2.48 -1.50 -21.91
N GLY A 278 -3.63 -1.13 -22.49
CA GLY A 278 -3.84 -1.14 -23.92
C GLY A 278 -2.89 -0.21 -24.69
N ASP A 279 -2.74 1.01 -24.18
CA ASP A 279 -1.81 2.02 -24.72
C ASP A 279 -0.35 1.54 -24.67
N LEU A 280 0.06 0.98 -23.54
CA LEU A 280 1.42 0.46 -23.37
C LEU A 280 1.66 -0.74 -24.29
N ARG A 281 0.70 -1.69 -24.38
CA ARG A 281 0.82 -2.85 -25.29
C ARG A 281 0.97 -2.43 -26.74
N ALA A 282 0.22 -1.43 -27.19
CA ALA A 282 0.30 -0.92 -28.56
C ALA A 282 1.66 -0.28 -28.90
N ARG A 283 2.41 0.17 -27.90
CA ARG A 283 3.71 0.85 -28.07
C ARG A 283 4.92 -0.05 -27.87
N LEU A 284 4.76 -1.14 -27.13
CA LEU A 284 5.83 -2.11 -26.93
C LEU A 284 6.00 -3.01 -28.17
N PRO A 285 7.23 -3.43 -28.48
CA PRO A 285 7.48 -4.42 -29.53
C PRO A 285 6.66 -5.70 -29.32
N ALA A 286 6.24 -6.35 -30.40
CA ALA A 286 5.44 -7.59 -30.30
C ALA A 286 6.18 -8.73 -29.59
N ALA A 287 7.50 -8.77 -29.68
CA ALA A 287 8.34 -9.76 -29.00
C ALA A 287 8.46 -9.56 -27.48
N VAL A 288 8.08 -8.38 -26.96
CA VAL A 288 8.12 -8.09 -25.52
C VAL A 288 6.80 -8.50 -24.89
N GLU A 289 6.84 -9.36 -23.89
CA GLU A 289 5.64 -9.68 -23.11
C GLU A 289 5.32 -8.56 -22.10
N LEU A 290 4.04 -8.20 -21.98
CA LEU A 290 3.53 -7.27 -20.97
C LEU A 290 2.82 -8.07 -19.89
N TRP A 291 3.37 -8.06 -18.68
CA TRP A 291 2.80 -8.74 -17.52
C TRP A 291 2.19 -7.74 -16.55
N ALA A 292 1.03 -8.08 -16.00
CA ALA A 292 0.34 -7.26 -15.01
C ALA A 292 -0.04 -8.12 -13.80
N GLY A 293 0.22 -7.62 -12.59
CA GLY A 293 -0.09 -8.34 -11.36
C GLY A 293 -0.51 -7.42 -10.23
N GLY A 294 -0.86 -8.00 -9.09
CA GLY A 294 -1.28 -7.29 -7.89
C GLY A 294 -2.75 -7.47 -7.53
N SER A 295 -3.25 -6.65 -6.59
CA SER A 295 -4.58 -6.81 -6.01
C SER A 295 -5.72 -6.10 -6.78
N ALA A 296 -5.42 -5.39 -7.87
CA ALA A 296 -6.43 -4.70 -8.67
C ALA A 296 -7.42 -5.69 -9.33
N SER A 297 -8.64 -5.74 -8.81
CA SER A 297 -9.67 -6.69 -9.25
C SER A 297 -10.07 -6.59 -10.73
N VAL A 298 -9.74 -5.48 -11.39
CA VAL A 298 -10.02 -5.28 -12.82
C VAL A 298 -9.19 -6.23 -13.69
N LEU A 299 -7.97 -6.60 -13.25
CA LEU A 299 -7.08 -7.48 -14.00
C LEU A 299 -7.68 -8.88 -14.21
N SER A 300 -8.40 -9.42 -13.20
CA SER A 300 -9.07 -10.70 -13.30
C SER A 300 -10.43 -10.64 -14.02
N ARG A 301 -11.12 -9.48 -13.95
CA ARG A 301 -12.48 -9.34 -14.49
C ARG A 301 -12.53 -8.95 -15.96
N ARG A 302 -11.51 -8.26 -16.45
CA ARG A 302 -11.45 -7.74 -17.82
C ARG A 302 -10.07 -7.96 -18.42
N PRO A 303 -9.87 -9.08 -19.13
CA PRO A 303 -8.58 -9.33 -19.78
C PRO A 303 -8.31 -8.27 -20.86
N VAL A 304 -7.07 -7.81 -20.93
CA VAL A 304 -6.59 -6.91 -21.97
C VAL A 304 -5.80 -7.77 -22.99
N PRO A 305 -6.14 -7.74 -24.30
CA PRO A 305 -5.43 -8.52 -25.30
C PRO A 305 -3.92 -8.23 -25.29
N GLY A 306 -3.10 -9.27 -25.31
CA GLY A 306 -1.64 -9.15 -25.29
C GLY A 306 -1.04 -8.77 -23.93
N VAL A 307 -1.84 -8.81 -22.85
CA VAL A 307 -1.37 -8.64 -21.48
C VAL A 307 -1.49 -9.96 -20.73
N HIS A 308 -0.38 -10.42 -20.17
CA HIS A 308 -0.33 -11.62 -19.34
C HIS A 308 -0.58 -11.25 -17.88
N VAL A 309 -1.62 -11.82 -17.27
CA VAL A 309 -2.01 -11.49 -15.89
C VAL A 309 -1.47 -12.54 -14.92
N VAL A 310 -0.62 -12.10 -13.98
CA VAL A 310 -0.03 -12.93 -12.93
C VAL A 310 -0.68 -12.56 -11.60
N GLN A 311 -1.51 -13.43 -11.06
CA GLN A 311 -2.27 -13.17 -9.82
C GLN A 311 -1.61 -13.78 -8.57
N ASP A 312 -0.83 -14.84 -8.74
CA ASP A 312 -0.18 -15.55 -7.64
C ASP A 312 1.34 -15.41 -7.76
N LEU A 313 1.96 -14.89 -6.73
CA LEU A 313 3.43 -14.78 -6.65
C LEU A 313 4.11 -16.14 -6.79
N ARG A 314 3.49 -17.21 -6.33
CA ARG A 314 4.03 -18.57 -6.42
C ARG A 314 4.05 -19.11 -7.86
N SER A 315 3.24 -18.55 -8.75
CA SER A 315 3.20 -18.95 -10.15
C SER A 315 4.37 -18.39 -10.99
N ILE A 316 5.09 -17.37 -10.49
CA ILE A 316 6.16 -16.67 -11.25
C ILE A 316 7.19 -17.65 -11.79
N ALA A 317 7.63 -18.63 -11.01
CA ALA A 317 8.58 -19.65 -11.46
C ALA A 317 8.05 -20.46 -12.67
N GLY A 318 6.78 -20.83 -12.65
CA GLY A 318 6.11 -21.51 -13.75
C GLY A 318 6.00 -20.63 -15.00
N GLU A 319 5.66 -19.36 -14.80
CA GLU A 319 5.51 -18.40 -15.92
C GLU A 319 6.85 -18.07 -16.59
N VAL A 320 7.94 -17.93 -15.82
CA VAL A 320 9.30 -17.77 -16.36
C VAL A 320 9.70 -19.00 -17.19
N ARG A 321 9.37 -20.19 -16.72
CA ARG A 321 9.63 -21.45 -17.43
C ARG A 321 8.85 -21.51 -18.74
N ARG A 322 7.54 -21.21 -18.70
CA ARG A 322 6.69 -21.08 -19.91
C ARG A 322 7.33 -20.12 -20.95
N TRP A 323 7.79 -18.96 -20.50
CA TRP A 323 8.41 -17.99 -21.38
C TRP A 323 9.67 -18.53 -22.06
N ARG A 324 10.52 -19.24 -21.32
CA ARG A 324 11.76 -19.85 -21.85
C ARG A 324 11.46 -20.94 -22.88
N GLU A 325 10.49 -21.80 -22.60
CA GLU A 325 10.06 -22.89 -23.51
C GLU A 325 9.48 -22.32 -24.82
N ALA A 326 8.67 -21.26 -24.75
CA ALA A 326 8.14 -20.59 -25.95
C ALA A 326 9.27 -20.03 -26.82
N GLY A 327 10.25 -19.35 -26.22
CA GLY A 327 11.39 -18.78 -26.97
C GLY A 327 12.36 -19.83 -27.55
N GLU A 328 12.40 -21.05 -27.00
CA GLU A 328 13.14 -22.18 -27.59
C GLU A 328 12.41 -22.75 -28.80
N SER A 329 11.09 -22.85 -28.77
CA SER A 329 10.26 -23.34 -29.85
C SER A 329 10.35 -22.43 -31.09
N ASP A 330 10.34 -21.08 -30.89
CA ASP A 330 10.47 -20.12 -31.97
C ASP A 330 11.86 -20.11 -32.63
N ARG A 331 12.92 -20.58 -31.96
CA ARG A 331 14.27 -20.69 -32.53
C ARG A 331 14.49 -21.97 -33.34
N LEU A 332 13.63 -22.96 -33.11
CA LEU A 332 13.69 -24.25 -33.79
C LEU A 332 12.75 -24.35 -35.01
N ALA A 333 11.82 -23.38 -35.15
CA ALA A 333 10.91 -23.25 -36.27
C ALA A 333 11.48 -22.29 -37.33
#